data_a8a7ae473e8418f09f739808500d430b
#
_entry.id   a8a7ae473e8418f09f739808500d430b
#
_cell.length_a   1.000
_cell.length_b   1.000
_cell.length_c   1.000
_cell.angle_alpha   90.00
_cell.angle_beta   90.00
_cell.angle_gamma   90.00
#
_symmetry.space_group_name_H-M   'P 1'
#
loop_
_entity.id
_entity.type
_entity.pdbx_description
1 polymer ?
#
loop_
_entity_poly.entity_id
_entity_poly.type
_entity_poly.pdbx_seq_one_letter_code
_entity_poly.pdbx_strand_id
1 'polypeptide(L)'
;FAKKWGELGPIYGKQWRRWTKKKMYLSTDGSYENIYDEADQTVIDQISILINDLKTNPDSRRLMVNAWNVGELDQMVLPPCHYGFQVYTRELSNDERIKLFVKTRRNPKGYEGDKIENTVQELLTMNNIPTRAISLMWNQRSVDTFLGLPFNIASYGLLLTMIADEVNMVPDELIGNLGDTHIYLNHIEQAKEQIGRDYTQEEIQEHLQQSGMDALTEEARMEYVSKLPKRTREPYPLPKVIIQDGIFCSSINDVILENYQSHPAIKAPLSN
;
A
#
# COMPACT_ATOMS: atom_id res chain seq x y z
N PHE A 1 3.47 -15.13 19.17
CA PHE A 1 2.33 -15.32 18.27
C PHE A 1 2.19 -16.79 17.86
N ALA A 2 3.20 -17.40 17.22
CA ALA A 2 3.18 -18.79 16.72
C ALA A 2 2.82 -19.83 17.82
N LYS A 3 3.32 -19.68 19.04
CA LYS A 3 2.95 -20.57 20.18
C LYS A 3 1.45 -20.56 20.50
N LYS A 4 0.75 -19.47 20.18
CA LYS A 4 -0.69 -19.31 20.48
C LYS A 4 -1.57 -19.65 19.30
N TRP A 5 -1.14 -19.28 18.07
CA TRP A 5 -1.97 -19.29 16.87
C TRP A 5 -1.50 -20.28 15.79
N GLY A 6 -0.34 -20.95 16.01
CA GLY A 6 0.33 -21.77 15.03
C GLY A 6 1.18 -20.96 14.05
N GLU A 7 1.94 -21.66 13.23
CA GLU A 7 2.75 -21.07 12.17
C GLU A 7 2.00 -21.05 10.85
N LEU A 8 2.12 -19.95 10.11
CA LEU A 8 1.46 -19.77 8.82
C LEU A 8 2.27 -20.30 7.63
N GLY A 9 3.51 -20.75 7.89
CA GLY A 9 4.47 -21.13 6.85
C GLY A 9 5.18 -19.94 6.20
N PRO A 10 5.87 -20.15 5.06
CA PRO A 10 6.75 -19.16 4.43
C PRO A 10 5.97 -18.15 3.59
N ILE A 11 5.11 -17.34 4.22
CA ILE A 11 4.29 -16.32 3.54
C ILE A 11 4.89 -14.92 3.60
N TYR A 12 4.42 -14.01 2.76
CA TYR A 12 4.70 -12.56 2.71
C TYR A 12 6.13 -12.15 3.08
N GLY A 13 6.36 -11.72 4.33
CA GLY A 13 7.63 -11.18 4.80
C GLY A 13 8.80 -12.16 4.66
N LYS A 14 8.56 -13.47 4.80
CA LYS A 14 9.57 -14.50 4.52
C LYS A 14 9.96 -14.49 3.05
N GLN A 15 9.00 -14.40 2.14
CA GLN A 15 9.28 -14.33 0.69
C GLN A 15 9.94 -13.00 0.32
N TRP A 16 9.51 -11.88 0.91
CA TRP A 16 10.06 -10.56 0.62
C TRP A 16 11.52 -10.39 1.09
N ARG A 17 11.84 -10.96 2.27
CA ARG A 17 13.12 -10.72 2.94
C ARG A 17 14.07 -11.91 2.89
N ARG A 18 13.57 -13.11 2.65
CA ARG A 18 14.34 -14.36 2.77
C ARG A 18 13.87 -15.41 1.75
N TRP A 19 13.72 -15.01 0.49
CA TRP A 19 13.43 -15.96 -0.60
C TRP A 19 14.61 -16.90 -0.76
N THR A 20 14.36 -18.20 -0.65
CA THR A 20 15.41 -19.22 -0.75
C THR A 20 15.58 -19.66 -2.20
N LYS A 21 16.78 -19.51 -2.74
CA LYS A 21 17.14 -20.05 -4.06
C LYS A 21 17.90 -21.36 -3.85
N LYS A 22 17.34 -22.45 -4.36
CA LYS A 22 18.04 -23.74 -4.43
C LYS A 22 19.03 -23.69 -5.58
N LYS A 23 20.27 -24.10 -5.35
CA LYS A 23 21.25 -24.33 -6.43
C LYS A 23 21.04 -25.72 -7.01
N MET A 24 20.97 -25.81 -8.33
CA MET A 24 21.01 -27.06 -9.05
C MET A 24 22.41 -27.22 -9.64
N TYR A 25 23.03 -28.35 -9.42
CA TYR A 25 24.31 -28.70 -10.00
C TYR A 25 24.10 -29.73 -11.12
N LEU A 26 24.78 -29.53 -12.25
CA LEU A 26 24.84 -30.48 -13.31
C LEU A 26 25.89 -31.54 -12.92
N SER A 27 25.48 -32.80 -12.72
CA SER A 27 26.39 -33.90 -12.48
C SER A 27 27.23 -34.19 -13.71
N THR A 28 28.37 -34.85 -13.54
CA THR A 28 29.29 -35.26 -14.63
C THR A 28 28.66 -36.26 -15.63
N ASP A 29 27.55 -36.90 -15.25
CA ASP A 29 26.75 -37.75 -16.12
C ASP A 29 25.63 -37.03 -16.87
N GLY A 30 25.50 -35.70 -16.70
CA GLY A 30 24.47 -34.91 -17.33
C GLY A 30 23.12 -34.88 -16.59
N SER A 31 23.01 -35.57 -15.43
CA SER A 31 21.84 -35.45 -14.56
C SER A 31 21.87 -34.19 -13.72
N TYR A 32 20.68 -33.68 -13.36
CA TYR A 32 20.57 -32.56 -12.40
C TYR A 32 20.38 -33.13 -11.00
N GLU A 33 21.36 -32.94 -10.14
CA GLU A 33 21.23 -33.28 -8.73
C GLU A 33 20.85 -32.07 -7.91
N ASN A 34 19.78 -32.24 -7.12
CA ASN A 34 19.45 -31.29 -6.05
C ASN A 34 20.33 -31.62 -4.85
N ILE A 35 21.49 -31.01 -4.74
CA ILE A 35 22.28 -31.11 -3.52
C ILE A 35 21.59 -30.22 -2.47
N TYR A 36 20.91 -30.85 -1.53
CA TYR A 36 20.39 -30.25 -0.32
C TYR A 36 21.53 -30.00 0.67
N ASP A 37 22.37 -29.03 0.38
CA ASP A 37 23.27 -28.49 1.39
C ASP A 37 22.62 -27.25 1.98
N GLU A 38 22.15 -27.33 3.24
CA GLU A 38 21.60 -26.17 3.96
C GLU A 38 22.59 -25.02 4.03
N ALA A 39 23.90 -25.31 3.97
CA ALA A 39 24.96 -24.31 3.99
C ALA A 39 25.09 -23.51 2.67
N ASP A 40 24.56 -24.01 1.55
CA ASP A 40 24.70 -23.41 0.22
C ASP A 40 23.40 -22.73 -0.30
N GLN A 41 22.47 -22.43 0.58
CA GLN A 41 21.24 -21.70 0.24
C GLN A 41 21.55 -20.22 0.05
N THR A 42 21.38 -19.71 -1.17
CA THR A 42 21.41 -18.27 -1.41
C THR A 42 20.08 -17.66 -0.97
N VAL A 43 20.13 -16.78 0.01
CA VAL A 43 18.96 -15.99 0.46
C VAL A 43 18.88 -14.70 -0.37
N ILE A 44 17.71 -14.46 -0.96
CA ILE A 44 17.42 -13.24 -1.70
C ILE A 44 16.54 -12.36 -0.83
N ASP A 45 17.02 -11.15 -0.53
CA ASP A 45 16.25 -10.08 0.11
C ASP A 45 15.73 -9.11 -0.96
N GLN A 46 14.49 -9.33 -1.40
CA GLN A 46 13.87 -8.54 -2.47
C GLN A 46 13.67 -7.07 -2.07
N ILE A 47 13.42 -6.78 -0.78
CA ILE A 47 13.25 -5.40 -0.30
C ILE A 47 14.59 -4.66 -0.37
N SER A 48 15.68 -5.27 0.09
CA SER A 48 17.00 -4.64 0.01
C SER A 48 17.43 -4.39 -1.44
N ILE A 49 17.14 -5.33 -2.35
CA ILE A 49 17.39 -5.17 -3.79
C ILE A 49 16.54 -4.00 -4.34
N LEU A 50 15.24 -3.97 -4.03
CA LEU A 50 14.34 -2.89 -4.48
C LEU A 50 14.85 -1.50 -4.03
N ILE A 51 15.24 -1.35 -2.76
CA ILE A 51 15.77 -0.08 -2.23
C ILE A 51 17.06 0.32 -2.94
N ASN A 52 17.97 -0.64 -3.16
CA ASN A 52 19.20 -0.36 -3.90
C ASN A 52 18.92 0.08 -5.35
N ASP A 53 18.01 -0.62 -6.04
CA ASP A 53 17.66 -0.32 -7.42
C ASP A 53 16.95 1.04 -7.53
N LEU A 54 16.07 1.40 -6.59
CA LEU A 54 15.46 2.72 -6.51
C LEU A 54 16.50 3.85 -6.34
N LYS A 55 17.55 3.61 -5.56
CA LYS A 55 18.65 4.58 -5.36
C LYS A 55 19.58 4.70 -6.58
N THR A 56 19.77 3.63 -7.35
CA THR A 56 20.75 3.57 -8.44
C THR A 56 20.15 3.68 -9.84
N ASN A 57 18.92 3.18 -10.03
CA ASN A 57 18.20 3.18 -11.30
C ASN A 57 16.69 3.30 -11.09
N PRO A 58 16.20 4.47 -10.66
CA PRO A 58 14.78 4.69 -10.31
C PRO A 58 13.82 4.54 -11.49
N ASP A 59 14.29 4.58 -12.74
CA ASP A 59 13.49 4.39 -13.96
C ASP A 59 13.42 2.93 -14.42
N SER A 60 13.96 1.99 -13.62
CA SER A 60 13.91 0.58 -13.93
C SER A 60 12.47 0.06 -13.98
N ARG A 61 12.16 -0.76 -14.98
CA ARG A 61 10.88 -1.49 -15.10
C ARG A 61 10.86 -2.82 -14.34
N ARG A 62 11.89 -3.09 -13.51
CA ARG A 62 12.07 -4.33 -12.74
C ARG A 62 11.94 -4.12 -11.24
N LEU A 63 11.39 -2.99 -10.83
CA LEU A 63 11.19 -2.61 -9.43
C LEU A 63 9.99 -3.38 -8.86
N MET A 64 10.17 -4.67 -8.62
CA MET A 64 9.12 -5.62 -8.22
C MET A 64 9.52 -6.43 -6.99
N VAL A 65 8.51 -6.81 -6.20
CA VAL A 65 8.62 -7.77 -5.10
C VAL A 65 7.51 -8.80 -5.21
N ASN A 66 7.83 -10.08 -5.09
CA ASN A 66 6.92 -11.19 -5.27
C ASN A 66 6.82 -12.04 -3.99
N ALA A 67 5.61 -12.46 -3.64
CA ALA A 67 5.35 -13.38 -2.52
C ALA A 67 4.85 -14.76 -3.00
N TRP A 68 4.53 -14.93 -4.29
CA TRP A 68 4.02 -16.17 -4.84
C TRP A 68 5.17 -17.10 -5.22
N ASN A 69 5.66 -17.87 -4.25
CA ASN A 69 6.71 -18.86 -4.46
C ASN A 69 6.07 -20.23 -4.72
N VAL A 70 5.96 -20.59 -5.99
CA VAL A 70 5.34 -21.86 -6.43
C VAL A 70 5.99 -23.09 -5.77
N GLY A 71 7.29 -23.02 -5.48
CA GLY A 71 8.03 -24.14 -4.86
C GLY A 71 7.80 -24.30 -3.35
N GLU A 72 7.03 -23.40 -2.72
CA GLU A 72 6.77 -23.43 -1.27
C GLU A 72 5.26 -23.27 -0.94
N LEU A 73 4.36 -23.28 -1.95
CA LEU A 73 2.92 -23.09 -1.73
C LEU A 73 2.31 -24.19 -0.84
N ASP A 74 2.80 -25.41 -0.95
CA ASP A 74 2.38 -26.58 -0.16
C ASP A 74 2.78 -26.49 1.32
N GLN A 75 3.73 -25.61 1.66
CA GLN A 75 4.18 -25.34 3.02
C GLN A 75 3.43 -24.19 3.68
N MET A 76 2.55 -23.51 2.94
CA MET A 76 1.78 -22.37 3.41
C MET A 76 0.40 -22.83 3.90
N VAL A 77 0.00 -22.38 5.09
CA VAL A 77 -1.37 -22.64 5.60
C VAL A 77 -2.41 -22.03 4.67
N LEU A 78 -2.11 -20.84 4.13
CA LEU A 78 -2.93 -20.18 3.12
C LEU A 78 -2.00 -19.48 2.11
N PRO A 79 -2.09 -19.80 0.82
CA PRO A 79 -1.35 -19.10 -0.23
C PRO A 79 -1.64 -17.59 -0.23
N PRO A 80 -0.66 -16.72 -0.52
CA PRO A 80 -0.80 -15.27 -0.43
C PRO A 80 -2.00 -14.73 -1.21
N CYS A 81 -2.88 -13.99 -0.56
CA CYS A 81 -3.98 -13.29 -1.23
C CYS A 81 -3.46 -12.16 -2.11
N HIS A 82 -2.52 -11.35 -1.60
CA HIS A 82 -1.78 -10.37 -2.37
C HIS A 82 -0.38 -10.91 -2.68
N TYR A 83 -0.14 -11.21 -3.94
CA TYR A 83 0.97 -12.04 -4.37
C TYR A 83 2.22 -11.28 -4.82
N GLY A 84 2.14 -9.96 -4.99
CA GLY A 84 3.28 -9.14 -5.37
C GLY A 84 2.90 -7.69 -5.55
N PHE A 85 3.93 -6.84 -5.62
CA PHE A 85 3.77 -5.43 -5.94
C PHE A 85 4.90 -4.94 -6.84
N GLN A 86 4.67 -3.83 -7.53
CA GLN A 86 5.62 -3.10 -8.34
C GLN A 86 5.59 -1.64 -7.93
N VAL A 87 6.74 -0.97 -7.99
CA VAL A 87 6.81 0.48 -7.81
C VAL A 87 7.22 1.16 -9.11
N TYR A 88 6.76 2.39 -9.27
CA TYR A 88 7.07 3.28 -10.38
C TYR A 88 7.46 4.64 -9.83
N THR A 89 8.44 5.29 -10.46
CA THR A 89 8.86 6.63 -10.05
C THR A 89 8.73 7.62 -11.21
N ARG A 90 8.48 8.88 -10.88
CA ARG A 90 8.50 10.00 -11.83
C ARG A 90 9.27 11.18 -11.26
N GLU A 91 9.84 11.98 -12.12
CA GLU A 91 10.44 13.24 -11.69
C GLU A 91 9.37 14.23 -11.22
N LEU A 92 9.70 15.00 -10.19
CA LEU A 92 8.89 16.12 -9.74
C LEU A 92 9.24 17.36 -10.55
N SER A 93 8.23 18.12 -10.95
CA SER A 93 8.42 19.44 -11.52
C SER A 93 8.99 20.42 -10.48
N ASN A 94 9.58 21.51 -10.95
CA ASN A 94 10.09 22.57 -10.06
C ASN A 94 8.98 23.14 -9.17
N ASP A 95 7.77 23.30 -9.69
CA ASP A 95 6.61 23.80 -8.93
C ASP A 95 6.21 22.86 -7.82
N GLU A 96 6.20 21.53 -8.05
CA GLU A 96 5.93 20.54 -7.01
C GLU A 96 7.00 20.59 -5.92
N ARG A 97 8.27 20.67 -6.30
CA ARG A 97 9.38 20.77 -5.35
C ARG A 97 9.33 22.08 -4.51
N ILE A 98 8.98 23.21 -5.12
CA ILE A 98 8.79 24.48 -4.41
C ILE A 98 7.64 24.34 -3.40
N LYS A 99 6.50 23.75 -3.80
CA LYS A 99 5.37 23.50 -2.88
C LYS A 99 5.77 22.61 -1.70
N LEU A 100 6.54 21.57 -1.94
CA LEU A 100 7.10 20.72 -0.88
C LEU A 100 8.00 21.51 0.08
N PHE A 101 8.92 22.30 -0.47
CA PHE A 101 9.80 23.16 0.31
C PHE A 101 9.03 24.13 1.22
N VAL A 102 8.02 24.80 0.69
CA VAL A 102 7.16 25.70 1.48
C VAL A 102 6.40 24.94 2.56
N LYS A 103 5.87 23.75 2.26
CA LYS A 103 5.11 22.90 3.21
C LYS A 103 5.99 22.37 4.34
N THR A 104 7.23 22.03 4.07
CA THR A 104 8.16 21.44 5.06
C THR A 104 8.77 22.49 5.98
N ARG A 105 8.84 23.72 5.57
CA ARG A 105 9.29 24.84 6.43
C ARG A 105 8.21 25.31 7.38
N ARG A 106 8.24 24.82 8.61
CA ARG A 106 7.36 25.26 9.70
C ARG A 106 7.64 26.69 10.20
N ASN A 107 8.67 27.38 9.70
CA ASN A 107 9.00 28.71 10.17
C ASN A 107 9.64 29.57 9.07
N PRO A 108 8.91 30.51 8.43
CA PRO A 108 9.46 31.43 7.44
C PRO A 108 10.32 32.57 8.06
N LYS A 109 10.56 32.58 9.38
CA LYS A 109 11.30 33.64 10.07
C LYS A 109 12.79 33.78 9.74
N GLY A 110 13.35 32.95 8.85
CA GLY A 110 14.71 33.09 8.36
C GLY A 110 14.86 33.88 7.06
N TYR A 111 13.79 34.54 6.59
CA TYR A 111 13.79 35.28 5.32
C TYR A 111 13.74 36.82 5.45
N GLU A 112 13.77 37.36 6.66
CA GLU A 112 13.86 38.78 6.85
C GLU A 112 15.33 39.22 6.67
N GLY A 113 15.67 39.70 5.48
CA GLY A 113 16.80 40.59 5.25
C GLY A 113 18.03 40.02 4.55
N ASP A 114 18.20 38.71 4.39
CA ASP A 114 19.33 38.20 3.64
C ASP A 114 19.02 38.18 2.14
N LYS A 115 19.86 38.84 1.35
CA LYS A 115 19.85 38.68 -0.11
C LYS A 115 19.99 37.22 -0.42
N ILE A 116 18.96 36.64 -1.06
CA ILE A 116 19.04 35.25 -1.53
C ILE A 116 20.06 35.25 -2.68
N GLU A 117 21.30 34.93 -2.37
CA GLU A 117 22.37 34.76 -3.37
C GLU A 117 22.23 33.46 -4.14
N ASN A 118 21.48 32.48 -3.58
CA ASN A 118 21.30 31.17 -4.16
C ASN A 118 20.09 31.12 -5.10
N THR A 119 20.22 30.39 -6.19
CA THR A 119 19.09 30.05 -7.07
C THR A 119 18.06 29.18 -6.34
N VAL A 120 16.81 29.18 -6.78
CA VAL A 120 15.75 28.31 -6.24
C VAL A 120 16.22 26.84 -6.23
N GLN A 121 16.91 26.42 -7.28
CA GLN A 121 17.40 25.03 -7.41
C GLN A 121 18.44 24.67 -6.33
N GLU A 122 19.35 25.59 -6.01
CA GLU A 122 20.33 25.40 -4.94
C GLU A 122 19.64 25.31 -3.57
N LEU A 123 18.64 26.15 -3.30
CA LEU A 123 17.86 26.09 -2.07
C LEU A 123 17.11 24.75 -1.92
N LEU A 124 16.52 24.23 -2.98
CA LEU A 124 15.83 22.95 -2.97
C LEU A 124 16.82 21.81 -2.68
N THR A 125 18.01 21.86 -3.26
CA THR A 125 19.08 20.86 -3.08
C THR A 125 19.67 20.92 -1.67
N MET A 126 20.01 22.10 -1.18
CA MET A 126 20.56 22.30 0.17
C MET A 126 19.60 21.84 1.29
N ASN A 127 18.29 21.90 1.02
CA ASN A 127 17.26 21.44 1.97
C ASN A 127 16.81 20.00 1.72
N ASN A 128 17.55 19.24 0.90
CA ASN A 128 17.26 17.83 0.57
C ASN A 128 15.80 17.59 0.12
N ILE A 129 15.23 18.53 -0.65
CA ILE A 129 13.87 18.39 -1.16
C ILE A 129 13.84 17.29 -2.22
N PRO A 130 12.95 16.28 -2.09
CA PRO A 130 12.85 15.19 -3.03
C PRO A 130 12.79 15.64 -4.49
N THR A 131 13.43 14.89 -5.37
CA THR A 131 13.41 15.13 -6.82
C THR A 131 12.42 14.24 -7.55
N ARG A 132 11.94 13.19 -6.90
CA ARG A 132 11.06 12.19 -7.49
C ARG A 132 9.87 11.87 -6.57
N ALA A 133 8.78 11.44 -7.20
CA ALA A 133 7.65 10.80 -6.54
C ALA A 133 7.67 9.31 -6.85
N ILE A 134 7.09 8.49 -5.97
CA ILE A 134 7.01 7.03 -6.09
C ILE A 134 5.58 6.57 -5.88
N SER A 135 5.08 5.72 -6.79
CA SER A 135 3.79 5.05 -6.73
C SER A 135 3.99 3.56 -6.52
N LEU A 136 3.05 2.90 -5.85
CA LEU A 136 3.06 1.46 -5.63
C LEU A 136 1.76 0.83 -6.15
N MET A 137 1.90 -0.20 -6.97
CA MET A 137 0.80 -1.03 -7.46
C MET A 137 0.92 -2.43 -6.86
N TRP A 138 -0.07 -2.87 -6.06
CA TRP A 138 -0.12 -4.25 -5.59
C TRP A 138 -1.12 -5.09 -6.38
N ASN A 139 -0.85 -6.39 -6.46
CA ASN A 139 -1.69 -7.36 -7.14
C ASN A 139 -2.27 -8.34 -6.12
N GLN A 140 -3.58 -8.41 -6.04
CA GLN A 140 -4.31 -9.23 -5.09
C GLN A 140 -5.30 -10.13 -5.82
N ARG A 141 -5.17 -11.48 -5.67
CA ARG A 141 -5.99 -12.48 -6.35
C ARG A 141 -7.36 -12.69 -5.69
N SER A 142 -7.46 -12.44 -4.38
CA SER A 142 -8.67 -12.68 -3.58
C SER A 142 -8.83 -11.56 -2.56
N VAL A 143 -9.98 -10.91 -2.54
CA VAL A 143 -10.22 -9.64 -1.84
C VAL A 143 -11.50 -9.74 -1.02
N ASP A 144 -11.36 -10.02 0.27
CA ASP A 144 -12.42 -9.78 1.24
C ASP A 144 -12.59 -8.26 1.41
N THR A 145 -13.66 -7.71 0.84
CA THR A 145 -13.87 -6.27 0.75
C THR A 145 -14.10 -5.63 2.12
N PHE A 146 -14.75 -6.35 3.04
CA PHE A 146 -15.14 -5.77 4.33
C PHE A 146 -14.02 -5.87 5.38
N LEU A 147 -13.47 -7.06 5.63
CA LEU A 147 -12.43 -7.23 6.65
C LEU A 147 -11.02 -7.12 6.09
N GLY A 148 -10.76 -7.62 4.88
CA GLY A 148 -9.40 -7.73 4.33
C GLY A 148 -8.90 -6.45 3.66
N LEU A 149 -9.67 -5.90 2.72
CA LEU A 149 -9.23 -4.79 1.86
C LEU A 149 -8.79 -3.54 2.63
N PRO A 150 -9.49 -3.07 3.68
CA PRO A 150 -9.05 -1.90 4.43
C PRO A 150 -7.66 -2.06 5.04
N PHE A 151 -7.36 -3.25 5.57
CA PHE A 151 -6.03 -3.56 6.11
C PHE A 151 -4.97 -3.67 5.00
N ASN A 152 -5.32 -4.22 3.83
CA ASN A 152 -4.39 -4.28 2.71
C ASN A 152 -4.03 -2.87 2.20
N ILE A 153 -5.02 -1.98 2.07
CA ILE A 153 -4.80 -0.57 1.70
C ILE A 153 -3.88 0.12 2.73
N ALA A 154 -4.19 -0.02 4.02
CA ALA A 154 -3.39 0.58 5.08
C ALA A 154 -1.95 0.03 5.10
N SER A 155 -1.78 -1.29 4.94
CA SER A 155 -0.46 -1.94 4.93
C SER A 155 0.40 -1.51 3.74
N TYR A 156 -0.18 -1.48 2.53
CA TYR A 156 0.55 -1.04 1.34
C TYR A 156 0.78 0.47 1.31
N GLY A 157 -0.14 1.28 1.87
CA GLY A 157 0.06 2.71 2.07
C GLY A 157 1.21 3.01 3.02
N LEU A 158 1.30 2.26 4.13
CA LEU A 158 2.44 2.33 5.03
C LEU A 158 3.74 1.88 4.34
N LEU A 159 3.72 0.76 3.64
CA LEU A 159 4.90 0.26 2.91
C LEU A 159 5.40 1.27 1.88
N LEU A 160 4.49 1.88 1.09
CA LEU A 160 4.83 2.95 0.15
C LEU A 160 5.49 4.13 0.85
N THR A 161 4.94 4.56 1.99
CA THR A 161 5.49 5.66 2.79
C THR A 161 6.89 5.33 3.31
N MET A 162 7.10 4.10 3.83
CA MET A 162 8.41 3.65 4.31
C MET A 162 9.45 3.56 3.20
N ILE A 163 9.08 3.04 2.02
CA ILE A 163 9.98 2.99 0.86
C ILE A 163 10.33 4.41 0.41
N ALA A 164 9.34 5.30 0.30
CA ALA A 164 9.52 6.68 -0.13
C ALA A 164 10.49 7.45 0.80
N ASP A 165 10.32 7.29 2.11
CA ASP A 165 11.20 7.88 3.13
C ASP A 165 12.65 7.39 2.99
N GLU A 166 12.84 6.08 2.86
CA GLU A 166 14.16 5.43 2.74
C GLU A 166 14.95 5.90 1.49
N VAL A 167 14.25 6.22 0.40
CA VAL A 167 14.89 6.64 -0.87
C VAL A 167 14.77 8.14 -1.14
N ASN A 168 14.31 8.93 -0.17
CA ASN A 168 14.08 10.37 -0.29
C ASN A 168 13.21 10.73 -1.50
N MET A 169 12.05 10.05 -1.62
CA MET A 169 11.02 10.34 -2.62
C MET A 169 9.70 10.72 -1.93
N VAL A 170 8.77 11.29 -2.70
CA VAL A 170 7.42 11.61 -2.21
C VAL A 170 6.49 10.44 -2.54
N PRO A 171 5.74 9.88 -1.56
CA PRO A 171 4.69 8.92 -1.88
C PRO A 171 3.61 9.61 -2.73
N ASP A 172 3.21 8.96 -3.84
CA ASP A 172 2.27 9.49 -4.82
C ASP A 172 1.00 8.63 -4.84
N GLU A 173 0.90 7.68 -5.74
CA GLU A 173 -0.30 6.87 -5.91
C GLU A 173 -0.15 5.47 -5.29
N LEU A 174 -1.24 4.99 -4.68
CA LEU A 174 -1.39 3.61 -4.25
C LEU A 174 -2.46 2.94 -5.11
N ILE A 175 -2.06 1.95 -5.93
CA ILE A 175 -2.92 1.33 -6.94
C ILE A 175 -3.14 -0.15 -6.57
N GLY A 176 -4.41 -0.57 -6.48
CA GLY A 176 -4.78 -1.97 -6.23
C GLY A 176 -5.31 -2.65 -7.48
N ASN A 177 -4.61 -3.69 -7.98
CA ASN A 177 -5.18 -4.63 -8.95
C ASN A 177 -5.89 -5.74 -8.17
N LEU A 178 -7.21 -5.67 -8.16
CA LEU A 178 -8.07 -6.55 -7.37
C LEU A 178 -8.70 -7.60 -8.28
N GLY A 179 -8.43 -8.88 -7.99
CA GLY A 179 -8.97 -10.03 -8.71
C GLY A 179 -10.38 -10.39 -8.28
N ASP A 180 -10.55 -11.55 -7.62
CA ASP A 180 -11.84 -11.97 -7.06
C ASP A 180 -12.19 -11.08 -5.85
N THR A 181 -12.95 -10.02 -6.12
CA THR A 181 -13.40 -9.04 -5.13
C THR A 181 -14.81 -9.40 -4.67
N HIS A 182 -14.93 -9.75 -3.41
CA HIS A 182 -16.18 -10.27 -2.84
C HIS A 182 -16.50 -9.68 -1.46
N ILE A 183 -17.76 -9.75 -1.08
CA ILE A 183 -18.23 -9.52 0.28
C ILE A 183 -18.94 -10.79 0.77
N TYR A 184 -18.62 -11.24 1.96
CA TYR A 184 -19.28 -12.38 2.56
C TYR A 184 -20.72 -12.02 2.99
N LEU A 185 -21.67 -12.96 2.81
CA LEU A 185 -23.07 -12.70 3.12
C LEU A 185 -23.32 -12.31 4.58
N ASN A 186 -22.51 -12.82 5.51
CA ASN A 186 -22.56 -12.48 6.93
C ASN A 186 -21.94 -11.13 7.29
N HIS A 187 -21.43 -10.38 6.29
CA HIS A 187 -20.88 -9.02 6.47
C HIS A 187 -21.75 -7.91 5.86
N ILE A 188 -22.85 -8.26 5.21
CA ILE A 188 -23.69 -7.29 4.47
C ILE A 188 -24.23 -6.20 5.40
N GLU A 189 -24.75 -6.57 6.58
CA GLU A 189 -25.33 -5.59 7.51
C GLU A 189 -24.24 -4.68 8.11
N GLN A 190 -23.07 -5.22 8.39
CA GLN A 190 -21.91 -4.45 8.86
C GLN A 190 -21.40 -3.48 7.78
N ALA A 191 -21.40 -3.91 6.52
CA ALA A 191 -21.02 -3.05 5.41
C ALA A 191 -22.04 -1.90 5.22
N LYS A 192 -23.34 -2.18 5.34
CA LYS A 192 -24.39 -1.15 5.33
C LYS A 192 -24.21 -0.15 6.50
N GLU A 193 -23.90 -0.65 7.69
CA GLU A 193 -23.61 0.20 8.85
C GLU A 193 -22.39 1.09 8.59
N GLN A 194 -21.34 0.57 7.96
CA GLN A 194 -20.13 1.33 7.64
C GLN A 194 -20.37 2.42 6.59
N ILE A 195 -21.20 2.15 5.60
CA ILE A 195 -21.56 3.11 4.54
C ILE A 195 -22.35 4.29 5.09
N GLY A 196 -23.34 4.04 5.84
CA GLY A 196 -24.26 4.76 6.71
C GLY A 196 -24.46 6.27 6.68
N ARG A 197 -24.09 7.10 5.70
CA ARG A 197 -24.51 8.50 5.59
C ARG A 197 -25.57 8.73 4.51
N ASP A 198 -26.29 9.83 4.56
CA ASP A 198 -27.15 10.22 3.44
C ASP A 198 -26.30 10.58 2.22
N TYR A 199 -26.80 10.28 1.04
CA TYR A 199 -26.16 10.63 -0.22
C TYR A 199 -26.26 12.13 -0.50
N THR A 200 -25.21 12.72 -1.07
CA THR A 200 -25.29 14.07 -1.62
C THR A 200 -26.16 14.08 -2.89
N GLN A 201 -26.60 15.26 -3.33
CA GLN A 201 -27.39 15.36 -4.56
C GLN A 201 -26.62 14.88 -5.80
N GLU A 202 -25.32 15.13 -5.84
CA GLU A 202 -24.43 14.66 -6.91
C GLU A 202 -24.36 13.15 -6.95
N GLU A 203 -24.15 12.50 -5.80
CA GLU A 203 -24.12 11.03 -5.68
C GLU A 203 -25.48 10.39 -6.04
N ILE A 204 -26.59 11.02 -5.63
CA ILE A 204 -27.94 10.56 -6.04
C ILE A 204 -28.07 10.60 -7.56
N GLN A 205 -27.64 11.68 -8.19
CA GLN A 205 -27.70 11.83 -9.64
C GLN A 205 -26.84 10.79 -10.37
N GLU A 206 -25.63 10.52 -9.87
CA GLU A 206 -24.77 9.46 -10.39
C GLU A 206 -25.42 8.07 -10.27
N HIS A 207 -25.98 7.75 -9.10
CA HIS A 207 -26.70 6.49 -8.90
C HIS A 207 -27.89 6.31 -9.85
N LEU A 208 -28.68 7.36 -10.06
CA LEU A 208 -29.81 7.34 -11.00
C LEU A 208 -29.36 7.09 -12.43
N GLN A 209 -28.27 7.77 -12.87
CA GLN A 209 -27.71 7.59 -14.21
C GLN A 209 -27.16 6.17 -14.41
N GLN A 210 -26.37 5.67 -13.50
CA GLN A 210 -25.75 4.33 -13.57
C GLN A 210 -26.79 3.20 -13.57
N SER A 211 -27.91 3.40 -12.85
CA SER A 211 -29.02 2.43 -12.79
C SER A 211 -30.04 2.59 -13.91
N GLY A 212 -29.92 3.62 -14.78
CA GLY A 212 -30.92 3.94 -15.79
C GLY A 212 -32.23 4.47 -15.23
N MET A 213 -32.25 4.87 -13.96
CA MET A 213 -33.45 5.41 -13.28
C MET A 213 -33.65 6.90 -13.52
N ASP A 214 -32.69 7.59 -14.11
CA ASP A 214 -32.75 9.00 -14.47
C ASP A 214 -33.84 9.31 -15.51
N ALA A 215 -34.18 8.34 -16.36
CA ALA A 215 -35.23 8.43 -17.39
C ALA A 215 -36.64 8.13 -16.86
N LEU A 216 -36.79 7.72 -15.59
CA LEU A 216 -38.10 7.33 -15.02
C LEU A 216 -38.84 8.54 -14.37
N THR A 217 -40.08 8.27 -13.95
CA THR A 217 -40.88 9.26 -13.23
C THR A 217 -40.24 9.68 -11.90
N GLU A 218 -40.60 10.84 -11.39
CA GLU A 218 -40.07 11.36 -10.13
C GLU A 218 -40.39 10.43 -8.94
N GLU A 219 -41.59 9.82 -8.94
CA GLU A 219 -41.98 8.85 -7.92
C GLU A 219 -41.09 7.60 -7.93
N ALA A 220 -40.78 7.06 -9.11
CA ALA A 220 -39.86 5.90 -9.23
C ALA A 220 -38.43 6.24 -8.80
N ARG A 221 -37.95 7.44 -9.09
CA ARG A 221 -36.65 7.95 -8.60
C ARG A 221 -36.64 8.06 -7.08
N MET A 222 -37.65 8.66 -6.49
CA MET A 222 -37.76 8.79 -5.03
C MET A 222 -37.83 7.42 -4.35
N GLU A 223 -38.61 6.48 -4.90
CA GLU A 223 -38.65 5.10 -4.39
C GLU A 223 -37.29 4.43 -4.45
N TYR A 224 -36.56 4.57 -5.56
CA TYR A 224 -35.18 4.04 -5.70
C TYR A 224 -34.23 4.66 -4.66
N VAL A 225 -34.24 5.99 -4.53
CA VAL A 225 -33.38 6.71 -3.56
C VAL A 225 -33.71 6.30 -2.12
N SER A 226 -34.99 6.08 -1.80
CA SER A 226 -35.41 5.64 -0.45
C SER A 226 -34.85 4.26 -0.06
N LYS A 227 -34.48 3.43 -1.04
CA LYS A 227 -33.90 2.09 -0.85
C LYS A 227 -32.38 2.11 -0.78
N LEU A 228 -31.72 3.24 -1.09
CA LEU A 228 -30.29 3.38 -0.93
C LEU A 228 -29.88 3.30 0.56
N PRO A 229 -28.77 2.67 0.88
CA PRO A 229 -28.29 2.61 2.27
C PRO A 229 -28.04 4.01 2.84
N LYS A 230 -28.47 4.27 4.08
CA LYS A 230 -28.14 5.53 4.75
C LYS A 230 -26.66 5.59 5.11
N ARG A 231 -26.01 6.68 4.77
CA ARG A 231 -24.62 6.96 5.10
C ARG A 231 -24.55 7.95 6.26
N THR A 232 -24.05 7.50 7.41
CA THR A 232 -23.95 8.32 8.64
C THR A 232 -22.52 8.54 9.12
N ARG A 233 -21.52 7.95 8.43
CA ARG A 233 -20.11 7.98 8.84
C ARG A 233 -19.26 8.74 7.81
N GLU A 234 -18.92 9.97 8.14
CA GLU A 234 -17.97 10.73 7.34
C GLU A 234 -16.52 10.33 7.67
N PRO A 235 -15.62 10.27 6.67
CA PRO A 235 -14.22 9.94 6.92
C PRO A 235 -13.54 11.05 7.72
N TYR A 236 -12.71 10.66 8.69
CA TYR A 236 -11.80 11.59 9.34
C TYR A 236 -10.63 11.97 8.42
N PRO A 237 -9.96 13.11 8.67
CA PRO A 237 -8.73 13.43 8.00
C PRO A 237 -7.69 12.32 8.16
N LEU A 238 -6.87 12.11 7.14
CA LEU A 238 -5.82 11.11 7.20
C LEU A 238 -4.81 11.44 8.30
N PRO A 239 -4.36 10.45 9.08
CA PRO A 239 -3.32 10.62 10.06
C PRO A 239 -1.98 10.91 9.38
N LYS A 240 -1.07 11.53 10.12
CA LYS A 240 0.31 11.65 9.68
C LYS A 240 1.11 10.44 10.15
N VAL A 241 1.80 9.79 9.23
CA VAL A 241 2.75 8.71 9.53
C VAL A 241 4.13 9.33 9.78
N ILE A 242 4.77 8.94 10.89
CA ILE A 242 6.15 9.28 11.21
C ILE A 242 6.92 7.97 11.33
N ILE A 243 8.04 7.86 10.61
CA ILE A 243 8.94 6.71 10.63
C ILE A 243 10.24 7.18 11.27
N GLN A 244 10.67 6.52 12.35
CA GLN A 244 11.86 6.94 13.12
C GLN A 244 13.14 6.32 12.59
N ASP A 245 13.13 5.02 12.25
CA ASP A 245 14.33 4.26 11.85
C ASP A 245 14.27 3.72 10.40
N GLY A 246 13.49 4.36 9.52
CA GLY A 246 13.36 3.98 8.12
C GLY A 246 12.66 2.63 7.91
N ILE A 247 12.77 2.07 6.68
CA ILE A 247 12.07 0.83 6.30
C ILE A 247 12.57 -0.41 7.03
N PHE A 248 13.78 -0.38 7.55
CA PHE A 248 14.41 -1.48 8.29
C PHE A 248 14.25 -1.35 9.80
N CYS A 249 13.27 -0.52 10.25
CA CYS A 249 12.97 -0.33 11.66
C CYS A 249 12.86 -1.68 12.40
N SER A 250 13.39 -1.72 13.61
CA SER A 250 13.47 -2.94 14.43
C SER A 250 12.18 -3.22 15.21
N SER A 251 11.31 -2.22 15.34
CA SER A 251 10.09 -2.28 16.14
C SER A 251 8.92 -1.59 15.44
N ILE A 252 7.72 -2.12 15.64
CA ILE A 252 6.48 -1.43 15.22
C ILE A 252 6.30 -0.09 15.94
N ASN A 253 6.93 0.10 17.10
CA ASN A 253 6.88 1.35 17.85
C ASN A 253 7.65 2.49 17.17
N ASP A 254 8.51 2.20 16.20
CA ASP A 254 9.23 3.17 15.39
C ASP A 254 8.33 3.84 14.34
N VAL A 255 7.09 3.33 14.18
CA VAL A 255 6.04 3.89 13.32
C VAL A 255 4.97 4.53 14.20
N ILE A 256 4.84 5.85 14.11
CA ILE A 256 3.91 6.65 14.89
C ILE A 256 2.81 7.21 13.98
N LEU A 257 1.55 7.11 14.43
CA LEU A 257 0.41 7.77 13.79
C LEU A 257 0.01 9.01 14.60
N GLU A 258 0.27 10.19 14.06
CA GLU A 258 -0.21 11.45 14.67
C GLU A 258 -1.61 11.78 14.15
N ASN A 259 -2.47 12.26 15.06
CA ASN A 259 -3.85 12.70 14.77
C ASN A 259 -4.75 11.59 14.18
N TYR A 260 -4.48 10.32 14.52
CA TYR A 260 -5.35 9.24 14.12
C TYR A 260 -6.70 9.33 14.83
N GLN A 261 -7.77 9.29 14.04
CA GLN A 261 -9.16 9.26 14.52
C GLN A 261 -9.90 8.15 13.78
N SER A 262 -10.82 7.50 14.46
CA SER A 262 -11.68 6.46 13.87
C SER A 262 -13.07 6.48 14.48
N HIS A 263 -14.05 6.04 13.71
CA HIS A 263 -15.37 5.70 14.24
C HIS A 263 -15.28 4.46 15.14
N PRO A 264 -16.28 4.20 15.99
CA PRO A 264 -16.37 2.97 16.76
C PRO A 264 -16.25 1.73 15.87
N ALA A 265 -15.57 0.71 16.38
CA ALA A 265 -15.35 -0.54 15.63
C ALA A 265 -16.67 -1.24 15.31
N ILE A 266 -16.83 -1.70 14.06
CA ILE A 266 -17.90 -2.58 13.63
C ILE A 266 -17.38 -4.00 13.74
N LYS A 267 -18.01 -4.81 14.59
CA LYS A 267 -17.63 -6.21 14.79
C LYS A 267 -18.26 -7.08 13.71
N ALA A 268 -17.44 -7.89 13.04
CA ALA A 268 -17.89 -8.90 12.10
C ALA A 268 -17.23 -10.25 12.41
N PRO A 269 -17.91 -11.39 12.20
CA PRO A 269 -17.33 -12.71 12.35
C PRO A 269 -16.30 -12.96 11.22
N LEU A 270 -15.29 -13.77 11.50
CA LEU A 270 -14.45 -14.32 10.43
C LEU A 270 -15.29 -15.26 9.57
N SER A 271 -15.14 -15.18 8.26
CA SER A 271 -15.79 -16.07 7.30
C SER A 271 -14.79 -17.14 6.85
N ASN A 272 -15.28 -18.37 6.71
CA ASN A 272 -14.52 -19.55 6.26
C ASN A 272 -14.88 -19.87 4.82
#